data_8d57e76bfe0d757af7b2941e2422174e
#
_entry.id   8d57e76bfe0d757af7b2941e2422174e
#
_cell.length_a   1.000
_cell.length_b   1.000
_cell.length_c   1.000
_cell.angle_alpha   90.00
_cell.angle_beta   90.00
_cell.angle_gamma   90.00
#
_symmetry.space_group_name_H-M   'P 1'
#
loop_
_entity.id
_entity.type
_entity.pdbx_description
1 polymer ?
#
loop_
_entity_poly.entity_id
_entity_poly.type
_entity_poly.pdbx_seq_one_letter_code
_entity_poly.pdbx_strand_id
1 'polypeptide(L)'
;MSDSKFCEIPIKIIKLYGKSFPFAIYLKLSEGKAVKLTNENEDLVEIFNRYEKKGVNGVYVLKEDFAKFIKDIKNKSKKALLDPTTLEEDKVKILADTYRVAKEGLKNFGVKPETIKLAKVVNESALNTMEETPNVYRFLEEFKDKCGKELYTIMLINFVISGMVDTFDWSSPTLKEKITIGSLLCDVLLDENDFNELRENIETPEHLSMKVKNHPMDTYEKFSNSTGALSKETLEIIKFHHEKPCGGGFPYSIPGKNISLFPAIRIVADRFVSLLISENFDMNKRNSIIKTLDSEFQVANFKTAFSSLKTMLG
;
A
#
# COMPACT_ATOMS: atom_id res chain seq x y z
N MET A 1 13.10 9.87 -17.01
CA MET A 1 12.94 9.90 -15.54
C MET A 1 14.03 10.80 -14.96
N SER A 2 13.68 11.95 -14.39
CA SER A 2 14.69 12.79 -13.75
C SER A 2 15.19 12.04 -12.52
N ASP A 3 16.48 11.74 -12.49
CA ASP A 3 17.12 11.06 -11.36
C ASP A 3 17.25 12.08 -10.21
N SER A 4 16.12 12.28 -9.49
CA SER A 4 16.07 13.23 -8.39
C SER A 4 17.13 12.85 -7.35
N LYS A 5 18.03 13.79 -7.04
CA LYS A 5 19.03 13.65 -5.98
C LYS A 5 18.41 13.54 -4.59
N PHE A 6 17.13 13.86 -4.45
CA PHE A 6 16.41 14.00 -3.20
C PHE A 6 15.27 13.00 -3.10
N CYS A 7 14.96 12.56 -1.85
CA CYS A 7 13.79 11.78 -1.48
C CYS A 7 12.92 12.57 -0.51
N GLU A 8 11.61 12.46 -0.66
CA GLU A 8 10.65 13.11 0.22
C GLU A 8 10.44 12.32 1.51
N ILE A 9 10.32 13.06 2.62
CA ILE A 9 9.98 12.52 3.95
C ILE A 9 8.83 13.36 4.52
N PRO A 10 7.73 12.75 4.98
CA PRO A 10 6.69 13.45 5.72
C PRO A 10 7.23 14.09 6.99
N ILE A 11 6.87 15.34 7.27
CA ILE A 11 7.34 16.08 8.47
C ILE A 11 6.98 15.32 9.75
N LYS A 12 5.79 14.71 9.81
CA LYS A 12 5.33 13.96 11.00
C LYS A 12 6.22 12.78 11.34
N ILE A 13 6.76 12.09 10.32
CA ILE A 13 7.69 10.98 10.54
C ILE A 13 9.01 11.46 11.15
N ILE A 14 9.47 12.66 10.76
CA ILE A 14 10.68 13.23 11.33
C ILE A 14 10.47 13.58 12.82
N LYS A 15 9.26 13.97 13.21
CA LYS A 15 8.93 14.23 14.63
C LYS A 15 9.13 13.01 15.56
N LEU A 16 9.13 11.79 15.04
CA LEU A 16 9.48 10.58 15.81
C LEU A 16 10.94 10.56 16.28
N TYR A 17 11.78 11.43 15.72
CA TYR A 17 13.17 11.63 16.19
C TYR A 17 13.27 12.61 17.38
N GLY A 18 12.20 13.33 17.72
CA GLY A 18 12.21 14.33 18.76
C GLY A 18 12.87 15.63 18.31
N LYS A 19 13.79 16.17 19.13
CA LYS A 19 14.38 17.49 18.90
C LYS A 19 15.47 17.53 17.82
N SER A 20 16.14 16.42 17.54
CA SER A 20 17.23 16.41 16.56
C SER A 20 17.06 15.29 15.54
N PHE A 21 17.32 15.62 14.30
CA PHE A 21 17.28 14.72 13.16
C PHE A 21 18.70 14.59 12.56
N PRO A 22 19.22 13.37 12.35
CA PRO A 22 20.64 13.18 12.05
C PRO A 22 21.04 13.48 10.60
N PHE A 23 20.11 14.03 9.80
CA PHE A 23 20.37 14.34 8.38
C PHE A 23 20.00 15.78 8.05
N ALA A 24 20.66 16.36 7.06
CA ALA A 24 20.32 17.67 6.53
C ALA A 24 18.97 17.64 5.80
N ILE A 25 18.15 18.65 6.04
CA ILE A 25 16.80 18.77 5.49
C ILE A 25 16.76 19.88 4.45
N TYR A 26 16.01 19.63 3.39
CA TYR A 26 15.84 20.53 2.25
C TYR A 26 14.36 20.79 1.98
N LEU A 27 14.06 21.98 1.48
CA LEU A 27 12.76 22.34 0.91
C LEU A 27 12.92 22.44 -0.61
N LYS A 28 12.09 21.68 -1.35
CA LYS A 28 12.05 21.77 -2.81
C LYS A 28 11.21 22.97 -3.22
N LEU A 29 11.78 23.90 -3.96
CA LEU A 29 11.10 25.10 -4.45
C LEU A 29 10.54 24.90 -5.86
N SER A 30 11.22 24.11 -6.69
CA SER A 30 10.82 23.72 -8.04
C SER A 30 11.60 22.48 -8.47
N GLU A 31 11.31 21.96 -9.66
CA GLU A 31 12.10 20.88 -10.24
C GLU A 31 13.57 21.31 -10.36
N GLY A 32 14.49 20.52 -9.77
CA GLY A 32 15.92 20.81 -9.75
C GLY A 32 16.40 21.85 -8.75
N LYS A 33 15.52 22.58 -8.03
CA LYS A 33 15.93 23.61 -7.07
C LYS A 33 15.46 23.26 -5.65
N ALA A 34 16.40 23.00 -4.76
CA ALA A 34 16.15 22.77 -3.34
C ALA A 34 17.01 23.70 -2.48
N VAL A 35 16.45 24.16 -1.37
CA VAL A 35 17.11 25.01 -0.39
C VAL A 35 17.30 24.21 0.89
N LYS A 36 18.51 24.24 1.44
CA LYS A 36 18.80 23.62 2.73
C LYS A 36 18.11 24.39 3.83
N LEU A 37 17.30 23.71 4.63
CA LEU A 37 16.57 24.28 5.76
C LEU A 37 17.34 24.17 7.07
N THR A 38 17.98 23.03 7.27
CA THR A 38 18.69 22.72 8.54
C THR A 38 19.98 21.98 8.24
N ASN A 39 20.90 22.06 9.18
CA ASN A 39 22.03 21.14 9.24
C ASN A 39 21.65 19.90 10.08
N GLU A 40 22.57 18.93 10.12
CA GLU A 40 22.43 17.76 10.96
C GLU A 40 22.35 18.16 12.44
N ASN A 41 21.43 17.50 13.17
CA ASN A 41 21.24 17.67 14.62
C ASN A 41 20.82 19.07 15.11
N GLU A 42 20.31 19.94 14.23
CA GLU A 42 19.65 21.18 14.67
C GLU A 42 18.27 20.90 15.29
N ASP A 43 17.82 21.80 16.22
CA ASP A 43 16.46 21.68 16.78
C ASP A 43 15.41 22.04 15.70
N LEU A 44 14.55 21.07 15.43
CA LEU A 44 13.60 21.12 14.32
C LEU A 44 12.19 21.55 14.72
N VAL A 45 11.90 21.63 16.02
CA VAL A 45 10.52 21.82 16.52
C VAL A 45 9.92 23.11 16.01
N GLU A 46 10.63 24.23 16.15
CA GLU A 46 10.15 25.52 15.67
C GLU A 46 10.04 25.59 14.13
N ILE A 47 11.03 25.02 13.46
CA ILE A 47 11.09 25.01 12.00
C ILE A 47 9.88 24.25 11.43
N PHE A 48 9.62 23.03 11.91
CA PHE A 48 8.50 22.23 11.44
C PHE A 48 7.15 22.84 11.77
N ASN A 49 6.96 23.34 12.99
CA ASN A 49 5.71 24.00 13.35
C ASN A 49 5.41 25.19 12.43
N ARG A 50 6.44 25.96 12.02
CA ARG A 50 6.29 27.08 11.10
C ARG A 50 5.91 26.62 9.68
N TYR A 51 6.50 25.53 9.18
CA TYR A 51 6.25 25.03 7.83
C TYR A 51 4.91 24.30 7.73
N GLU A 52 4.53 23.51 8.74
CA GLU A 52 3.21 22.86 8.80
C GLU A 52 2.07 23.91 8.80
N LYS A 53 2.21 24.99 9.55
CA LYS A 53 1.24 26.12 9.51
C LYS A 53 1.12 26.76 8.13
N LYS A 54 2.12 26.59 7.26
CA LYS A 54 2.11 27.04 5.86
C LYS A 54 1.63 25.95 4.88
N GLY A 55 1.15 24.81 5.38
CA GLY A 55 0.66 23.72 4.54
C GLY A 55 1.75 22.81 3.95
N VAL A 56 3.01 22.92 4.42
CA VAL A 56 4.09 22.01 3.99
C VAL A 56 3.98 20.71 4.75
N ASN A 57 3.70 19.62 4.07
CA ASN A 57 3.52 18.29 4.65
C ASN A 57 4.76 17.40 4.54
N GLY A 58 5.66 17.69 3.59
CA GLY A 58 6.88 16.94 3.32
C GLY A 58 8.11 17.82 3.14
N VAL A 59 9.24 17.27 3.48
CA VAL A 59 10.58 17.85 3.26
C VAL A 59 11.47 16.82 2.57
N TYR A 60 12.66 17.21 2.17
CA TYR A 60 13.53 16.38 1.36
C TYR A 60 14.87 16.12 2.05
N VAL A 61 15.41 14.93 1.85
CA VAL A 61 16.79 14.56 2.22
C VAL A 61 17.53 14.02 1.00
N LEU A 62 18.85 13.96 1.07
CA LEU A 62 19.63 13.32 0.01
C LEU A 62 19.32 11.81 -0.05
N LYS A 63 19.38 11.22 -1.24
CA LYS A 63 19.13 9.77 -1.43
C LYS A 63 20.01 8.89 -0.54
N GLU A 64 21.27 9.24 -0.37
CA GLU A 64 22.23 8.52 0.48
C GLU A 64 21.84 8.54 1.96
N ASP A 65 21.30 9.65 2.44
CA ASP A 65 20.81 9.80 3.80
C ASP A 65 19.46 9.11 3.98
N PHE A 66 18.59 9.12 2.96
CA PHE A 66 17.33 8.42 2.97
C PHE A 66 17.49 6.91 3.13
N ALA A 67 18.53 6.31 2.53
CA ALA A 67 18.85 4.89 2.71
C ALA A 67 19.19 4.53 4.17
N LYS A 68 19.90 5.42 4.88
CA LYS A 68 20.17 5.29 6.32
C LYS A 68 18.91 5.52 7.16
N PHE A 69 18.12 6.54 6.79
CA PHE A 69 16.85 6.88 7.42
C PHE A 69 15.84 5.73 7.41
N ILE A 70 15.65 5.02 6.29
CA ILE A 70 14.73 3.86 6.21
C ILE A 70 15.08 2.80 7.26
N LYS A 71 16.37 2.54 7.47
CA LYS A 71 16.82 1.53 8.44
C LYS A 71 16.44 1.89 9.88
N ASP A 72 16.52 3.18 10.23
CA ASP A 72 16.24 3.67 11.57
C ASP A 72 14.74 3.86 11.81
N ILE A 73 14.03 4.47 10.85
CA ILE A 73 12.61 4.81 11.01
C ILE A 73 11.72 3.58 11.21
N LYS A 74 12.08 2.42 10.64
CA LYS A 74 11.37 1.16 10.85
C LYS A 74 11.16 0.86 12.34
N ASN A 75 12.21 1.00 13.15
CA ASN A 75 12.13 0.70 14.58
C ASN A 75 11.34 1.78 15.35
N LYS A 76 11.50 3.05 14.96
CA LYS A 76 10.76 4.17 15.56
C LYS A 76 9.26 4.08 15.27
N SER A 77 8.88 3.84 14.02
CA SER A 77 7.48 3.65 13.61
C SER A 77 6.86 2.44 14.33
N LYS A 78 7.54 1.28 14.31
CA LYS A 78 7.03 0.09 15.02
C LYS A 78 6.81 0.35 16.50
N LYS A 79 7.76 1.02 17.17
CA LYS A 79 7.61 1.39 18.59
C LYS A 79 6.41 2.29 18.82
N ALA A 80 6.25 3.34 18.01
CA ALA A 80 5.15 4.28 18.16
C ALA A 80 3.77 3.65 17.87
N LEU A 81 3.69 2.74 16.90
CA LEU A 81 2.45 2.03 16.53
C LEU A 81 2.02 1.00 17.60
N LEU A 82 2.99 0.39 18.30
CA LEU A 82 2.74 -0.58 19.37
C LEU A 82 2.59 0.07 20.75
N ASP A 83 2.86 1.35 20.89
CA ASP A 83 2.76 2.05 22.18
C ASP A 83 1.28 2.22 22.57
N PRO A 84 0.83 1.65 23.69
CA PRO A 84 -0.56 1.75 24.14
C PRO A 84 -0.97 3.18 24.52
N THR A 85 -0.01 4.08 24.76
CA THR A 85 -0.28 5.50 25.07
C THR A 85 -0.46 6.36 23.83
N THR A 86 -0.11 5.85 22.64
CA THR A 86 -0.33 6.55 21.36
C THR A 86 -1.82 6.51 21.01
N LEU A 87 -2.42 7.68 20.80
CA LEU A 87 -3.83 7.78 20.40
C LEU A 87 -4.06 7.08 19.05
N GLU A 88 -5.22 6.43 18.90
CA GLU A 88 -5.58 5.73 17.65
C GLU A 88 -5.47 6.63 16.42
N GLU A 89 -5.90 7.88 16.54
CA GLU A 89 -5.77 8.87 15.49
C GLU A 89 -4.31 9.14 15.08
N ASP A 90 -3.40 9.16 16.03
CA ASP A 90 -1.97 9.36 15.75
C ASP A 90 -1.33 8.10 15.19
N LYS A 91 -1.75 6.90 15.61
CA LYS A 91 -1.34 5.63 15.00
C LYS A 91 -1.68 5.60 13.51
N VAL A 92 -2.90 6.01 13.15
CA VAL A 92 -3.33 6.10 11.74
C VAL A 92 -2.42 7.04 10.93
N LYS A 93 -2.11 8.22 11.47
CA LYS A 93 -1.23 9.19 10.79
C LYS A 93 0.20 8.65 10.67
N ILE A 94 0.73 8.03 11.72
CA ILE A 94 2.07 7.40 11.70
C ILE A 94 2.11 6.28 10.67
N LEU A 95 1.06 5.46 10.59
CA LEU A 95 0.97 4.38 9.62
C LEU A 95 0.96 4.91 8.19
N ALA A 96 0.13 5.92 7.90
CA ALA A 96 0.05 6.55 6.58
C ALA A 96 1.39 7.16 6.15
N ASP A 97 2.05 7.88 7.06
CA ASP A 97 3.34 8.51 6.76
C ASP A 97 4.47 7.46 6.64
N THR A 98 4.42 6.37 7.42
CA THR A 98 5.36 5.25 7.29
C THR A 98 5.19 4.54 5.93
N TYR A 99 3.93 4.38 5.46
CA TYR A 99 3.65 3.86 4.12
C TYR A 99 4.25 4.75 3.02
N ARG A 100 4.09 6.07 3.12
CA ARG A 100 4.69 7.02 2.16
C ARG A 100 6.20 6.87 2.10
N VAL A 101 6.87 6.74 3.25
CA VAL A 101 8.32 6.49 3.30
C VAL A 101 8.69 5.14 2.68
N ALA A 102 7.93 4.08 2.95
CA ALA A 102 8.16 2.76 2.35
C ALA A 102 8.00 2.82 0.83
N LYS A 103 6.94 3.47 0.34
CA LYS A 103 6.66 3.68 -1.08
C LYS A 103 7.79 4.46 -1.77
N GLU A 104 8.22 5.56 -1.18
CA GLU A 104 9.34 6.38 -1.68
C GLU A 104 10.65 5.57 -1.73
N GLY A 105 10.91 4.78 -0.69
CA GLY A 105 12.05 3.86 -0.65
C GLY A 105 12.01 2.82 -1.76
N LEU A 106 10.87 2.19 -1.99
CA LEU A 106 10.66 1.19 -3.05
C LEU A 106 10.77 1.82 -4.45
N LYS A 107 10.25 3.03 -4.64
CA LYS A 107 10.39 3.78 -5.90
C LYS A 107 11.85 4.09 -6.23
N ASN A 108 12.63 4.55 -5.25
CA ASN A 108 14.00 5.03 -5.48
C ASN A 108 15.06 3.92 -5.44
N PHE A 109 14.90 2.91 -4.58
CA PHE A 109 15.93 1.88 -4.33
C PHE A 109 15.48 0.47 -4.74
N GLY A 110 14.21 0.30 -5.10
CA GLY A 110 13.63 -1.01 -5.38
C GLY A 110 13.51 -1.87 -4.12
N VAL A 111 13.45 -3.19 -4.32
CA VAL A 111 13.33 -4.17 -3.25
C VAL A 111 14.71 -4.38 -2.61
N LYS A 112 14.92 -3.75 -1.47
CA LYS A 112 16.07 -3.95 -0.58
C LYS A 112 15.58 -4.52 0.75
N PRO A 113 16.43 -5.19 1.54
CA PRO A 113 16.03 -5.71 2.85
C PRO A 113 15.37 -4.66 3.74
N GLU A 114 15.86 -3.42 3.72
CA GLU A 114 15.36 -2.31 4.52
C GLU A 114 13.98 -1.82 4.05
N THR A 115 13.79 -1.64 2.74
CA THR A 115 12.51 -1.19 2.16
C THR A 115 11.41 -2.22 2.36
N ILE A 116 11.71 -3.51 2.18
CA ILE A 116 10.75 -4.59 2.42
C ILE A 116 10.42 -4.73 3.91
N LYS A 117 11.41 -4.63 4.81
CA LYS A 117 11.15 -4.66 6.25
C LYS A 117 10.24 -3.51 6.69
N LEU A 118 10.38 -2.33 6.09
CA LEU A 118 9.49 -1.20 6.40
C LEU A 118 8.08 -1.45 5.86
N ALA A 119 7.95 -1.96 4.63
CA ALA A 119 6.66 -2.34 4.06
C ALA A 119 5.94 -3.41 4.89
N LYS A 120 6.68 -4.40 5.44
CA LYS A 120 6.14 -5.42 6.36
C LYS A 120 5.62 -4.79 7.66
N VAL A 121 6.34 -3.84 8.25
CA VAL A 121 5.86 -3.11 9.45
C VAL A 121 4.55 -2.39 9.15
N VAL A 122 4.43 -1.73 8.00
CA VAL A 122 3.17 -1.08 7.58
C VAL A 122 2.04 -2.10 7.49
N ASN A 123 2.27 -3.19 6.76
CA ASN A 123 1.26 -4.21 6.53
C ASN A 123 0.80 -4.89 7.83
N GLU A 124 1.74 -5.33 8.67
CA GLU A 124 1.48 -5.97 9.98
C GLU A 124 0.71 -5.02 10.91
N SER A 125 1.17 -3.77 11.03
CA SER A 125 0.52 -2.79 11.90
C SER A 125 -0.88 -2.43 11.42
N ALA A 126 -1.08 -2.35 10.08
CA ALA A 126 -2.39 -2.09 9.49
C ALA A 126 -3.39 -3.21 9.83
N LEU A 127 -3.01 -4.46 9.61
CA LEU A 127 -3.85 -5.63 9.89
C LEU A 127 -4.19 -5.72 11.38
N ASN A 128 -3.19 -5.61 12.26
CA ASN A 128 -3.41 -5.65 13.72
C ASN A 128 -4.37 -4.53 14.17
N THR A 129 -4.19 -3.31 13.67
CA THR A 129 -5.08 -2.19 14.02
C THR A 129 -6.52 -2.47 13.60
N MET A 130 -6.74 -3.08 12.44
CA MET A 130 -8.08 -3.43 11.98
C MET A 130 -8.70 -4.60 12.78
N GLU A 131 -7.90 -5.60 13.14
CA GLU A 131 -8.36 -6.75 13.94
C GLU A 131 -8.70 -6.36 15.39
N GLU A 132 -7.96 -5.43 15.98
CA GLU A 132 -8.17 -4.94 17.36
C GLU A 132 -9.31 -3.92 17.48
N THR A 133 -9.80 -3.37 16.38
CA THR A 133 -10.82 -2.30 16.40
C THR A 133 -12.22 -2.88 16.52
N PRO A 134 -12.97 -2.61 17.62
CA PRO A 134 -14.30 -3.19 17.84
C PRO A 134 -15.34 -2.76 16.80
N ASN A 135 -15.18 -1.60 16.20
CA ASN A 135 -16.04 -1.07 15.14
C ASN A 135 -15.21 -0.71 13.91
N VAL A 136 -14.92 -1.73 13.10
CA VAL A 136 -14.14 -1.59 11.87
C VAL A 136 -14.77 -0.54 10.93
N TYR A 137 -16.08 -0.43 10.84
CA TYR A 137 -16.75 0.54 9.97
C TYR A 137 -16.40 1.98 10.36
N ARG A 138 -16.56 2.34 11.64
CA ARG A 138 -16.19 3.68 12.14
C ARG A 138 -14.71 3.97 11.95
N PHE A 139 -13.87 2.99 12.24
CA PHE A 139 -12.45 3.09 12.01
C PHE A 139 -12.13 3.38 10.54
N LEU A 140 -12.80 2.69 9.62
CA LEU A 140 -12.59 2.87 8.19
C LEU A 140 -13.02 4.26 7.69
N GLU A 141 -14.09 4.82 8.19
CA GLU A 141 -14.51 6.19 7.86
C GLU A 141 -13.47 7.22 8.34
N GLU A 142 -13.05 7.12 9.60
CA GLU A 142 -12.01 7.99 10.17
C GLU A 142 -10.66 7.81 9.47
N PHE A 143 -10.35 6.60 9.01
CA PHE A 143 -9.12 6.26 8.34
C PHE A 143 -9.06 6.81 6.92
N LYS A 144 -10.16 6.76 6.17
CA LYS A 144 -10.26 7.24 4.79
C LYS A 144 -9.77 8.68 4.62
N ASP A 145 -10.17 9.56 5.52
CA ASP A 145 -9.83 10.99 5.46
C ASP A 145 -8.37 11.29 5.85
N LYS A 146 -7.73 10.38 6.59
CA LYS A 146 -6.40 10.58 7.16
C LYS A 146 -5.27 9.92 6.38
N CYS A 147 -5.52 8.79 5.74
CA CYS A 147 -4.46 8.01 5.08
C CYS A 147 -4.40 8.14 3.55
N GLY A 148 -5.40 8.76 2.94
CA GLY A 148 -5.55 8.85 1.49
C GLY A 148 -6.13 7.58 0.86
N LYS A 149 -6.76 7.74 -0.30
CA LYS A 149 -7.53 6.68 -0.97
C LYS A 149 -6.72 5.41 -1.25
N GLU A 150 -5.46 5.56 -1.66
CA GLU A 150 -4.60 4.43 -2.02
C GLU A 150 -4.37 3.50 -0.82
N LEU A 151 -3.80 4.02 0.27
CA LEU A 151 -3.51 3.22 1.45
C LEU A 151 -4.78 2.64 2.06
N TYR A 152 -5.84 3.45 2.13
CA TYR A 152 -7.15 3.00 2.59
C TYR A 152 -7.65 1.77 1.81
N THR A 153 -7.63 1.85 0.48
CA THR A 153 -8.09 0.75 -0.38
C THR A 153 -7.21 -0.50 -0.23
N ILE A 154 -5.89 -0.34 -0.22
CA ILE A 154 -4.95 -1.45 -0.05
C ILE A 154 -5.14 -2.13 1.30
N MET A 155 -5.37 -1.39 2.36
CA MET A 155 -5.60 -1.97 3.69
C MET A 155 -6.87 -2.79 3.76
N LEU A 156 -7.98 -2.28 3.18
CA LEU A 156 -9.22 -3.04 3.07
C LEU A 156 -9.01 -4.35 2.30
N ILE A 157 -8.32 -4.28 1.17
CA ILE A 157 -8.01 -5.46 0.36
C ILE A 157 -7.19 -6.46 1.18
N ASN A 158 -6.15 -6.01 1.89
CA ASN A 158 -5.30 -6.87 2.69
C ASN A 158 -6.03 -7.49 3.88
N PHE A 159 -6.97 -6.76 4.48
CA PHE A 159 -7.83 -7.29 5.52
C PHE A 159 -8.73 -8.42 4.99
N VAL A 160 -9.38 -8.21 3.83
CA VAL A 160 -10.18 -9.24 3.15
C VAL A 160 -9.31 -10.44 2.76
N ILE A 161 -8.13 -10.21 2.18
CA ILE A 161 -7.16 -11.29 1.85
C ILE A 161 -6.81 -12.08 3.10
N SER A 162 -6.53 -11.42 4.23
CA SER A 162 -6.21 -12.10 5.49
C SER A 162 -7.30 -13.07 5.89
N GLY A 163 -8.56 -12.62 5.92
CA GLY A 163 -9.71 -13.46 6.25
C GLY A 163 -9.96 -14.58 5.24
N MET A 164 -9.81 -14.30 3.93
CA MET A 164 -9.91 -15.34 2.90
C MET A 164 -8.85 -16.43 3.07
N VAL A 165 -7.60 -16.05 3.35
CA VAL A 165 -6.49 -17.01 3.55
C VAL A 165 -6.73 -17.89 4.77
N ASP A 166 -7.33 -17.36 5.84
CA ASP A 166 -7.64 -18.13 7.05
C ASP A 166 -8.68 -19.24 6.84
N THR A 167 -9.44 -19.20 5.75
CA THR A 167 -10.40 -20.27 5.41
C THR A 167 -9.76 -21.52 4.81
N PHE A 168 -8.48 -21.47 4.45
CA PHE A 168 -7.79 -22.62 3.86
C PHE A 168 -7.05 -23.45 4.92
N ASP A 169 -7.16 -24.78 4.84
CA ASP A 169 -6.48 -25.71 5.76
C ASP A 169 -4.95 -25.58 5.75
N TRP A 170 -4.37 -25.09 4.66
CA TRP A 170 -2.93 -24.84 4.49
C TRP A 170 -2.51 -23.42 4.87
N SER A 171 -3.39 -22.63 5.47
CA SER A 171 -3.07 -21.28 5.94
C SER A 171 -1.90 -21.26 6.90
N SER A 172 -1.06 -20.25 6.78
CA SER A 172 0.02 -19.98 7.72
C SER A 172 0.33 -18.49 7.76
N PRO A 173 0.88 -17.98 8.88
CA PRO A 173 1.29 -16.56 8.98
C PRO A 173 2.26 -16.14 7.87
N THR A 174 3.21 -17.03 7.52
CA THR A 174 4.18 -16.78 6.43
C THR A 174 3.50 -16.63 5.07
N LEU A 175 2.49 -17.46 4.79
CA LEU A 175 1.76 -17.40 3.53
C LEU A 175 0.87 -16.17 3.46
N LYS A 176 0.17 -15.86 4.55
CA LYS A 176 -0.63 -14.64 4.68
C LYS A 176 0.25 -13.40 4.44
N GLU A 177 1.42 -13.33 5.08
CA GLU A 177 2.39 -12.25 4.85
C GLU A 177 2.80 -12.14 3.38
N LYS A 178 3.13 -13.24 2.71
CA LYS A 178 3.52 -13.23 1.28
C LYS A 178 2.45 -12.62 0.39
N ILE A 179 1.18 -12.99 0.61
CA ILE A 179 0.06 -12.53 -0.23
C ILE A 179 -0.25 -11.06 0.05
N THR A 180 -0.32 -10.66 1.32
CA THR A 180 -0.64 -9.27 1.71
C THR A 180 0.50 -8.30 1.37
N ILE A 181 1.76 -8.73 1.46
CA ILE A 181 2.90 -7.94 0.96
C ILE A 181 2.85 -7.81 -0.57
N GLY A 182 2.54 -8.88 -1.29
CA GLY A 182 2.34 -8.82 -2.74
C GLY A 182 1.28 -7.78 -3.11
N SER A 183 0.14 -7.81 -2.42
CA SER A 183 -0.95 -6.86 -2.59
C SER A 183 -0.54 -5.41 -2.26
N LEU A 184 0.21 -5.18 -1.18
CA LEU A 184 0.72 -3.86 -0.80
C LEU A 184 1.67 -3.26 -1.86
N LEU A 185 2.42 -4.12 -2.56
CA LEU A 185 3.43 -3.70 -3.52
C LEU A 185 2.87 -3.48 -4.93
N CYS A 186 1.65 -3.92 -5.25
CA CYS A 186 1.07 -3.88 -6.59
C CYS A 186 1.11 -2.48 -7.21
N ASP A 187 0.60 -1.49 -6.48
CA ASP A 187 0.37 -0.13 -6.98
C ASP A 187 1.46 0.86 -6.53
N VAL A 188 2.55 0.37 -5.94
CA VAL A 188 3.56 1.21 -5.28
C VAL A 188 4.26 2.19 -6.24
N LEU A 189 4.31 1.92 -7.54
CA LEU A 189 4.90 2.82 -8.53
C LEU A 189 3.94 3.91 -9.01
N LEU A 190 2.64 3.78 -8.78
CA LEU A 190 1.65 4.80 -9.11
C LEU A 190 1.79 6.02 -8.18
N ASP A 191 1.54 7.21 -8.69
CA ASP A 191 1.28 8.38 -7.86
C ASP A 191 -0.23 8.51 -7.58
N GLU A 192 -0.63 9.56 -6.87
CA GLU A 192 -2.04 9.74 -6.49
C GLU A 192 -2.96 9.93 -7.71
N ASN A 193 -2.49 10.66 -8.74
CA ASN A 193 -3.26 10.88 -9.96
C ASN A 193 -3.40 9.59 -10.77
N ASP A 194 -2.32 8.82 -10.90
CA ASP A 194 -2.32 7.50 -11.54
C ASP A 194 -3.30 6.55 -10.85
N PHE A 195 -3.29 6.55 -9.50
CA PHE A 195 -4.19 5.69 -8.72
C PHE A 195 -5.65 6.10 -8.87
N ASN A 196 -5.96 7.39 -8.92
CA ASN A 196 -7.31 7.88 -9.19
C ASN A 196 -7.76 7.49 -10.59
N GLU A 197 -6.92 7.71 -11.63
CA GLU A 197 -7.18 7.28 -13.00
C GLU A 197 -7.49 5.78 -13.07
N LEU A 198 -6.68 4.95 -12.39
CA LEU A 198 -6.88 3.50 -12.31
C LEU A 198 -8.26 3.16 -11.73
N ARG A 199 -8.63 3.75 -10.60
CA ARG A 199 -9.88 3.44 -9.92
C ARG A 199 -11.14 3.91 -10.66
N GLU A 200 -11.03 4.99 -11.41
CA GLU A 200 -12.11 5.50 -12.24
C GLU A 200 -12.34 4.68 -13.52
N ASN A 201 -11.28 4.06 -14.06
CA ASN A 201 -11.32 3.38 -15.37
C ASN A 201 -10.97 1.88 -15.30
N ILE A 202 -10.98 1.26 -14.12
CA ILE A 202 -10.59 -0.16 -13.95
C ILE A 202 -11.49 -1.13 -14.74
N GLU A 203 -12.75 -0.77 -14.98
CA GLU A 203 -13.69 -1.57 -15.77
C GLU A 203 -13.57 -1.32 -17.28
N THR A 204 -12.99 -0.19 -17.66
CA THR A 204 -12.78 0.26 -19.04
C THR A 204 -11.29 0.49 -19.32
N PRO A 205 -10.46 -0.59 -19.32
CA PRO A 205 -8.99 -0.46 -19.41
C PRO A 205 -8.49 0.25 -20.68
N GLU A 206 -9.32 0.36 -21.71
CA GLU A 206 -9.03 1.12 -22.93
C GLU A 206 -8.86 2.62 -22.67
N HIS A 207 -9.45 3.15 -21.61
CA HIS A 207 -9.34 4.56 -21.21
C HIS A 207 -8.12 4.84 -20.33
N LEU A 208 -7.43 3.80 -19.84
CA LEU A 208 -6.22 3.96 -19.02
C LEU A 208 -5.05 4.45 -19.86
N SER A 209 -4.27 5.38 -19.30
CA SER A 209 -2.98 5.76 -19.85
C SER A 209 -2.02 4.57 -19.92
N MET A 210 -1.07 4.60 -20.83
CA MET A 210 -0.09 3.52 -20.97
C MET A 210 0.74 3.32 -19.68
N LYS A 211 1.02 4.39 -18.96
CA LYS A 211 1.70 4.33 -17.65
C LYS A 211 0.89 3.52 -16.65
N VAL A 212 -0.39 3.82 -16.51
CA VAL A 212 -1.28 3.12 -15.57
C VAL A 212 -1.53 1.68 -16.04
N LYS A 213 -1.75 1.46 -17.33
CA LYS A 213 -1.99 0.11 -17.87
C LYS A 213 -0.77 -0.82 -17.73
N ASN A 214 0.44 -0.29 -17.84
CA ASN A 214 1.66 -1.10 -17.77
C ASN A 214 2.25 -1.22 -16.36
N HIS A 215 1.73 -0.52 -15.33
CA HIS A 215 2.33 -0.54 -14.01
C HIS A 215 2.51 -1.94 -13.39
N PRO A 216 1.65 -2.96 -13.64
CA PRO A 216 1.91 -4.30 -13.11
C PRO A 216 3.20 -4.91 -13.67
N MET A 217 3.46 -4.71 -14.96
CA MET A 217 4.67 -5.16 -15.64
C MET A 217 5.89 -4.37 -15.14
N ASP A 218 5.79 -3.04 -15.10
CA ASP A 218 6.89 -2.17 -14.66
C ASP A 218 7.29 -2.46 -13.21
N THR A 219 6.30 -2.71 -12.33
CA THR A 219 6.54 -3.07 -10.93
C THR A 219 7.17 -4.46 -10.83
N TYR A 220 6.65 -5.43 -11.58
CA TYR A 220 7.22 -6.77 -11.65
C TYR A 220 8.68 -6.75 -12.13
N GLU A 221 8.98 -6.08 -13.24
CA GLU A 221 10.35 -5.98 -13.77
C GLU A 221 11.30 -5.32 -12.79
N LYS A 222 10.88 -4.23 -12.17
CA LYS A 222 11.67 -3.53 -11.16
C LYS A 222 11.99 -4.40 -9.95
N PHE A 223 11.06 -5.25 -9.51
CA PHE A 223 11.19 -6.00 -8.27
C PHE A 223 11.74 -7.41 -8.48
N SER A 224 11.53 -8.04 -9.62
CA SER A 224 12.07 -9.38 -9.95
C SER A 224 13.59 -9.39 -10.09
N ASN A 225 14.18 -8.26 -10.50
CA ASN A 225 15.63 -8.10 -10.59
C ASN A 225 16.35 -8.00 -9.23
N SER A 226 15.59 -7.95 -8.14
CA SER A 226 16.14 -7.87 -6.78
C SER A 226 16.35 -9.27 -6.23
N THR A 227 17.60 -9.70 -6.09
CA THR A 227 17.97 -11.06 -5.68
C THR A 227 17.27 -11.53 -4.40
N GLY A 228 16.30 -12.43 -4.53
CA GLY A 228 15.76 -13.26 -3.42
C GLY A 228 14.91 -12.56 -2.35
N ALA A 229 14.61 -11.27 -2.49
CA ALA A 229 13.89 -10.52 -1.47
C ALA A 229 12.35 -10.75 -1.48
N LEU A 230 11.79 -11.16 -2.63
CA LEU A 230 10.39 -11.53 -2.80
C LEU A 230 10.26 -12.96 -3.31
N SER A 231 9.23 -13.66 -2.86
CA SER A 231 8.94 -14.99 -3.35
C SER A 231 8.32 -14.94 -4.77
N LYS A 232 8.38 -16.07 -5.48
CA LYS A 232 7.75 -16.19 -6.81
C LYS A 232 6.26 -15.88 -6.74
N GLU A 233 5.59 -16.37 -5.71
CA GLU A 233 4.15 -16.16 -5.49
C GLU A 233 3.82 -14.68 -5.29
N THR A 234 4.64 -13.96 -4.52
CA THR A 234 4.50 -12.51 -4.32
C THR A 234 4.66 -11.74 -5.64
N LEU A 235 5.64 -12.15 -6.46
CA LEU A 235 5.87 -11.56 -7.78
C LEU A 235 4.74 -11.85 -8.77
N GLU A 236 4.12 -13.04 -8.70
CA GLU A 236 2.95 -13.37 -9.53
C GLU A 236 1.74 -12.50 -9.18
N ILE A 237 1.52 -12.20 -7.89
CA ILE A 237 0.48 -11.26 -7.47
C ILE A 237 0.70 -9.90 -8.13
N ILE A 238 1.90 -9.33 -8.00
CA ILE A 238 2.27 -8.05 -8.60
C ILE A 238 2.04 -8.06 -10.12
N LYS A 239 2.41 -9.15 -10.77
CA LYS A 239 2.34 -9.27 -12.23
C LYS A 239 0.92 -9.34 -12.79
N PHE A 240 -0.02 -9.97 -12.06
CA PHE A 240 -1.31 -10.38 -12.62
C PHE A 240 -2.53 -9.77 -11.91
N HIS A 241 -2.35 -8.85 -10.97
CA HIS A 241 -3.43 -8.34 -10.10
C HIS A 241 -4.56 -7.57 -10.84
N HIS A 242 -4.38 -7.21 -12.10
CA HIS A 242 -5.41 -6.61 -12.95
C HIS A 242 -5.87 -7.51 -14.09
N GLU A 243 -5.46 -8.78 -14.09
CA GLU A 243 -6.06 -9.74 -15.01
C GLU A 243 -7.51 -10.06 -14.62
N LYS A 244 -8.32 -10.52 -15.59
CA LYS A 244 -9.74 -10.81 -15.36
C LYS A 244 -10.06 -12.27 -15.67
N PRO A 245 -11.08 -12.88 -15.06
CA PRO A 245 -11.51 -14.25 -15.34
C PRO A 245 -11.83 -14.50 -16.82
N CYS A 246 -12.43 -13.51 -17.48
CA CYS A 246 -12.79 -13.57 -18.89
C CYS A 246 -11.60 -13.38 -19.86
N GLY A 247 -10.38 -13.05 -19.35
CA GLY A 247 -9.22 -12.76 -20.20
C GLY A 247 -9.17 -11.34 -20.76
N GLY A 248 -10.07 -10.44 -20.34
CA GLY A 248 -10.08 -9.02 -20.76
C GLY A 248 -9.35 -8.10 -19.76
N GLY A 249 -8.45 -8.64 -18.94
CA GLY A 249 -7.64 -7.86 -18.01
C GLY A 249 -6.40 -7.24 -18.67
N PHE A 250 -5.54 -6.68 -17.85
CA PHE A 250 -4.28 -6.08 -18.29
C PHE A 250 -3.13 -6.43 -17.33
N PRO A 251 -1.87 -6.31 -17.74
CA PRO A 251 -1.37 -5.87 -19.04
C PRO A 251 -1.36 -6.96 -20.09
N TYR A 252 -1.53 -8.25 -19.73
CA TYR A 252 -1.27 -9.38 -20.63
C TYR A 252 -2.55 -9.96 -21.28
N SER A 253 -3.72 -9.65 -20.75
CA SER A 253 -5.03 -10.20 -21.20
C SER A 253 -5.04 -11.73 -21.26
N ILE A 254 -4.42 -12.40 -20.27
CA ILE A 254 -4.31 -13.87 -20.27
C ILE A 254 -5.63 -14.53 -19.86
N PRO A 255 -5.93 -15.73 -20.36
CA PRO A 255 -7.10 -16.49 -19.94
C PRO A 255 -7.10 -16.75 -18.44
N GLY A 256 -8.24 -16.52 -17.77
CA GLY A 256 -8.36 -16.68 -16.31
C GLY A 256 -7.99 -18.06 -15.77
N LYS A 257 -8.12 -19.13 -16.59
CA LYS A 257 -7.66 -20.48 -16.22
C LYS A 257 -6.14 -20.60 -15.99
N ASN A 258 -5.37 -19.63 -16.51
CA ASN A 258 -3.91 -19.57 -16.38
C ASN A 258 -3.46 -18.71 -15.18
N ILE A 259 -4.39 -18.07 -14.48
CA ILE A 259 -4.10 -17.29 -13.28
C ILE A 259 -3.98 -18.25 -12.10
N SER A 260 -2.85 -18.18 -11.37
CA SER A 260 -2.64 -18.96 -10.15
C SER A 260 -3.51 -18.47 -8.98
N LEU A 261 -3.62 -19.25 -7.91
CA LEU A 261 -4.56 -18.97 -6.82
C LEU A 261 -4.28 -17.65 -6.08
N PHE A 262 -3.04 -17.27 -5.87
CA PHE A 262 -2.73 -16.08 -5.07
C PHE A 262 -3.09 -14.76 -5.79
N PRO A 263 -2.76 -14.55 -7.07
CA PRO A 263 -3.35 -13.44 -7.83
C PRO A 263 -4.87 -13.49 -7.86
N ALA A 264 -5.49 -14.67 -8.01
CA ALA A 264 -6.95 -14.79 -8.00
C ALA A 264 -7.55 -14.34 -6.66
N ILE A 265 -6.95 -14.69 -5.51
CA ILE A 265 -7.37 -14.19 -4.17
C ILE A 265 -7.29 -12.65 -4.13
N ARG A 266 -6.18 -12.07 -4.61
CA ARG A 266 -6.00 -10.60 -4.64
C ARG A 266 -7.05 -9.91 -5.52
N ILE A 267 -7.34 -10.47 -6.71
CA ILE A 267 -8.31 -9.91 -7.65
C ILE A 267 -9.74 -9.99 -7.09
N VAL A 268 -10.12 -11.12 -6.52
CA VAL A 268 -11.44 -11.30 -5.89
C VAL A 268 -11.61 -10.34 -4.71
N ALA A 269 -10.59 -10.20 -3.87
CA ALA A 269 -10.62 -9.26 -2.73
C ALA A 269 -10.74 -7.80 -3.19
N ASP A 270 -9.99 -7.40 -4.22
CA ASP A 270 -10.06 -6.04 -4.79
C ASP A 270 -11.45 -5.75 -5.37
N ARG A 271 -11.99 -6.69 -6.13
CA ARG A 271 -13.34 -6.53 -6.70
C ARG A 271 -14.41 -6.40 -5.62
N PHE A 272 -14.34 -7.23 -4.59
CA PHE A 272 -15.23 -7.15 -3.44
C PHE A 272 -15.12 -5.80 -2.73
N VAL A 273 -13.92 -5.35 -2.41
CA VAL A 273 -13.67 -4.05 -1.77
C VAL A 273 -14.15 -2.89 -2.66
N SER A 274 -13.91 -2.96 -3.96
CA SER A 274 -14.37 -1.94 -4.91
C SER A 274 -15.90 -1.80 -4.91
N LEU A 275 -16.62 -2.93 -4.87
CA LEU A 275 -18.09 -2.93 -4.76
C LEU A 275 -18.57 -2.42 -3.40
N LEU A 276 -17.89 -2.79 -2.31
CA LEU A 276 -18.22 -2.25 -0.98
C LEU A 276 -18.08 -0.73 -0.92
N ILE A 277 -16.99 -0.20 -1.47
CA ILE A 277 -16.74 1.25 -1.52
C ILE A 277 -17.79 1.96 -2.39
N SER A 278 -18.13 1.40 -3.56
CA SER A 278 -19.13 1.99 -4.47
C SER A 278 -20.55 2.04 -3.86
N GLU A 279 -20.88 1.08 -3.01
CA GLU A 279 -22.15 1.02 -2.29
C GLU A 279 -22.07 1.67 -0.88
N ASN A 280 -21.03 2.46 -0.61
CA ASN A 280 -20.80 3.13 0.68
C ASN A 280 -20.94 2.19 1.90
N PHE A 281 -20.48 0.95 1.77
CA PHE A 281 -20.58 -0.11 2.80
C PHE A 281 -22.02 -0.40 3.26
N ASP A 282 -23.03 -0.18 2.41
CA ASP A 282 -24.42 -0.52 2.74
C ASP A 282 -24.61 -2.05 2.87
N MET A 283 -24.78 -2.52 4.10
CA MET A 283 -24.94 -3.95 4.40
C MET A 283 -26.18 -4.57 3.74
N ASN A 284 -27.21 -3.76 3.38
CA ASN A 284 -28.36 -4.25 2.63
C ASN A 284 -28.00 -4.68 1.20
N LYS A 285 -26.86 -4.20 0.68
CA LYS A 285 -26.33 -4.54 -0.64
C LYS A 285 -25.49 -5.82 -0.65
N ARG A 286 -25.20 -6.42 0.51
CA ARG A 286 -24.36 -7.63 0.62
C ARG A 286 -24.77 -8.71 -0.38
N ASN A 287 -26.06 -9.05 -0.44
CA ASN A 287 -26.54 -10.13 -1.32
C ASN A 287 -26.38 -9.79 -2.81
N SER A 288 -26.59 -8.53 -3.21
CA SER A 288 -26.37 -8.10 -4.58
C SER A 288 -24.88 -8.13 -4.96
N ILE A 289 -23.99 -7.70 -4.06
CA ILE A 289 -22.54 -7.78 -4.25
C ILE A 289 -22.12 -9.23 -4.45
N ILE A 290 -22.53 -10.14 -3.56
CA ILE A 290 -22.20 -11.57 -3.67
C ILE A 290 -22.71 -12.17 -4.98
N LYS A 291 -23.93 -11.82 -5.41
CA LYS A 291 -24.48 -12.29 -6.69
C LYS A 291 -23.69 -11.79 -7.89
N THR A 292 -23.23 -10.55 -7.87
CA THR A 292 -22.37 -9.99 -8.91
C THR A 292 -21.05 -10.77 -8.99
N LEU A 293 -20.37 -10.94 -7.85
CA LEU A 293 -19.11 -11.69 -7.78
C LEU A 293 -19.28 -13.17 -8.19
N ASP A 294 -20.41 -13.79 -7.85
CA ASP A 294 -20.69 -15.17 -8.25
C ASP A 294 -20.79 -15.30 -9.78
N SER A 295 -21.34 -14.30 -10.47
CA SER A 295 -21.40 -14.30 -11.93
C SER A 295 -20.04 -14.06 -12.59
N GLU A 296 -19.14 -13.31 -11.93
CA GLU A 296 -17.83 -12.97 -12.46
C GLU A 296 -16.77 -14.07 -12.25
N PHE A 297 -16.79 -14.79 -11.09
CA PHE A 297 -15.67 -15.63 -10.65
C PHE A 297 -15.95 -17.14 -10.73
N GLN A 298 -16.44 -17.62 -11.89
CA GLN A 298 -16.76 -19.04 -12.09
C GLN A 298 -15.61 -19.88 -12.71
N VAL A 299 -14.45 -19.30 -12.98
CA VAL A 299 -13.36 -19.93 -13.72
C VAL A 299 -12.21 -20.34 -12.80
N ALA A 300 -11.79 -21.63 -12.85
CA ALA A 300 -10.57 -22.15 -12.25
C ALA A 300 -10.29 -21.64 -10.81
N ASN A 301 -9.10 -21.09 -10.56
CA ASN A 301 -8.70 -20.57 -9.25
C ASN A 301 -9.54 -19.39 -8.74
N PHE A 302 -10.22 -18.65 -9.61
CA PHE A 302 -11.15 -17.59 -9.20
C PHE A 302 -12.35 -18.15 -8.46
N LYS A 303 -12.85 -19.33 -8.88
CA LYS A 303 -13.95 -20.02 -8.17
C LYS A 303 -13.50 -20.42 -6.76
N THR A 304 -12.29 -20.92 -6.60
CA THR A 304 -11.71 -21.28 -5.29
C THR A 304 -11.53 -20.03 -4.42
N ALA A 305 -10.97 -18.95 -4.97
CA ALA A 305 -10.81 -17.68 -4.26
C ALA A 305 -12.18 -17.08 -3.85
N PHE A 306 -13.17 -17.10 -4.72
CA PHE A 306 -14.51 -16.62 -4.38
C PHE A 306 -15.20 -17.51 -3.33
N SER A 307 -14.99 -18.83 -3.38
CA SER A 307 -15.50 -19.72 -2.34
C SER A 307 -14.91 -19.38 -0.96
N SER A 308 -13.59 -19.06 -0.89
CA SER A 308 -12.96 -18.62 0.36
C SER A 308 -13.55 -17.30 0.88
N LEU A 309 -13.83 -16.34 -0.01
CA LEU A 309 -14.52 -15.10 0.35
C LEU A 309 -15.92 -15.38 0.95
N LYS A 310 -16.70 -16.26 0.32
CA LYS A 310 -18.03 -16.63 0.86
C LYS A 310 -17.93 -17.29 2.24
N THR A 311 -16.96 -18.18 2.42
CA THR A 311 -16.72 -18.84 3.72
C THR A 311 -16.31 -17.83 4.79
N MET A 312 -15.47 -16.85 4.46
CA MET A 312 -15.08 -15.77 5.38
C MET A 312 -16.27 -14.91 5.81
N LEU A 313 -17.21 -14.68 4.89
CA LEU A 313 -18.37 -13.81 5.15
C LEU A 313 -19.52 -14.53 5.91
N GLY A 314 -19.53 -15.85 6.02
CA GLY A 314 -20.53 -16.66 6.70
C GLY A 314 -21.75 -16.94 5.85
#